data_cadf51323d11f93cf1403110238dd063
#
_entry.id   cadf51323d11f93cf1403110238dd063
#
_cell.length_a   1.000
_cell.length_b   1.000
_cell.length_c   1.000
_cell.angle_alpha   90.00
_cell.angle_beta   90.00
_cell.angle_gamma   90.00
#
_symmetry.space_group_name_H-M   'P 1'
#
loop_
_entity.id
_entity.type
_entity.pdbx_description
1 polymer ?
#
loop_
_entity_poly.entity_id
_entity_poly.type
_entity_poly.pdbx_seq_one_letter_code
_entity_poly.pdbx_strand_id
1 'polypeptide(L)'
;MIKILHLSDIHMGSGFSHGKINSQTGLNTRLEDFVNTLSRCIDRAIEEPVDLVLFGGDAFPDATPAPLVQEKFASQFRRLADADIPAVLLVGNHDQHAQGQGGASLCIYRTLGVPGFVVGDRLETHTIQTRNGAVQIITLPWLTRSTLLTRKETEGLSLADVNDLLIKRLEPALEGEIRRLDPNIPTVLLAHLMADRANLGAERFLAVGKGFTIPISMLTRPCFDYV
;
A
#
# COMPACT_ATOMS: atom_id res chain seq x y z
N MET A 1 -12.04 -8.80 -19.68
CA MET A 1 -12.22 -7.89 -18.51
C MET A 1 -11.26 -8.34 -17.44
N ILE A 2 -10.43 -7.47 -16.90
CA ILE A 2 -9.52 -7.75 -15.80
C ILE A 2 -10.29 -7.65 -14.48
N LYS A 3 -10.23 -8.68 -13.65
CA LYS A 3 -10.87 -8.75 -12.34
C LYS A 3 -9.82 -8.53 -11.25
N ILE A 4 -10.02 -7.54 -10.40
CA ILE A 4 -9.07 -7.13 -9.35
C ILE A 4 -9.72 -7.29 -7.98
N LEU A 5 -9.01 -7.89 -7.03
CA LEU A 5 -9.31 -7.78 -5.60
C LEU A 5 -8.46 -6.65 -5.02
N HIS A 6 -9.10 -5.63 -4.45
CA HIS A 6 -8.41 -4.54 -3.75
C HIS A 6 -8.64 -4.66 -2.24
N LEU A 7 -7.55 -4.69 -1.47
CA LEU A 7 -7.51 -4.75 -0.01
C LEU A 7 -6.59 -3.64 0.50
N SER A 8 -6.88 -3.08 1.67
CA SER A 8 -6.01 -2.09 2.35
C SER A 8 -6.23 -2.11 3.86
N ASP A 9 -5.36 -1.44 4.61
CA ASP A 9 -5.55 -1.07 6.01
C ASP A 9 -5.89 -2.26 6.92
N ILE A 10 -5.17 -3.35 6.78
CA ILE A 10 -5.39 -4.55 7.59
C ILE A 10 -4.97 -4.30 9.03
N HIS A 11 -3.83 -3.59 9.26
CA HIS A 11 -3.26 -3.36 10.58
C HIS A 11 -3.17 -4.64 11.44
N MET A 12 -2.71 -5.74 10.82
CA MET A 12 -2.62 -7.04 11.48
C MET A 12 -1.71 -6.97 12.71
N GLY A 13 -2.27 -7.24 13.86
CA GLY A 13 -1.60 -7.09 15.16
C GLY A 13 -2.18 -6.00 16.04
N SER A 14 -3.08 -5.17 15.51
CA SER A 14 -3.77 -4.15 16.30
C SER A 14 -4.68 -4.75 17.36
N GLY A 15 -4.77 -4.08 18.51
CA GLY A 15 -5.73 -4.41 19.56
C GLY A 15 -5.47 -5.74 20.26
N PHE A 16 -4.26 -6.25 20.30
CA PHE A 16 -3.90 -7.49 21.01
C PHE A 16 -4.27 -7.48 22.50
N SER A 17 -4.26 -6.31 23.14
CA SER A 17 -4.69 -6.13 24.53
C SER A 17 -6.17 -6.48 24.77
N HIS A 18 -7.00 -6.48 23.72
CA HIS A 18 -8.40 -6.85 23.78
C HIS A 18 -8.65 -8.34 23.48
N GLY A 19 -7.60 -9.06 23.05
CA GLY A 19 -7.66 -10.50 22.80
C GLY A 19 -7.25 -11.33 24.03
N LYS A 20 -7.49 -12.63 23.93
CA LYS A 20 -7.04 -13.65 24.89
C LYS A 20 -6.21 -14.69 24.15
N ILE A 21 -5.37 -15.41 24.87
CA ILE A 21 -4.67 -16.55 24.30
C ILE A 21 -5.68 -17.71 24.16
N ASN A 22 -5.83 -18.18 22.93
CA ASN A 22 -6.63 -19.36 22.61
C ASN A 22 -5.87 -20.61 23.13
N SER A 23 -6.47 -21.38 24.03
CA SER A 23 -5.84 -22.55 24.62
C SER A 23 -5.55 -23.70 23.64
N GLN A 24 -6.24 -23.73 22.49
CA GLN A 24 -6.08 -24.77 21.48
C GLN A 24 -4.96 -24.43 20.48
N THR A 25 -4.85 -23.16 20.08
CA THR A 25 -3.92 -22.71 19.05
C THR A 25 -2.67 -22.04 19.60
N GLY A 26 -2.73 -21.56 20.86
CA GLY A 26 -1.67 -20.74 21.46
C GLY A 26 -1.60 -19.31 20.91
N LEU A 27 -2.48 -18.94 19.98
CA LEU A 27 -2.50 -17.61 19.38
C LEU A 27 -3.39 -16.64 20.15
N ASN A 28 -3.12 -15.35 19.97
CA ASN A 28 -4.05 -14.31 20.41
C ASN A 28 -5.32 -14.35 19.54
N THR A 29 -6.51 -14.35 20.15
CA THR A 29 -7.78 -14.41 19.41
C THR A 29 -7.96 -13.25 18.42
N ARG A 30 -7.41 -12.06 18.71
CA ARG A 30 -7.42 -10.94 17.74
C ARG A 30 -6.56 -11.23 16.51
N LEU A 31 -5.42 -11.89 16.69
CA LEU A 31 -4.62 -12.32 15.54
C LEU A 31 -5.37 -13.37 14.72
N GLU A 32 -6.06 -14.31 15.37
CA GLU A 32 -6.89 -15.29 14.67
C GLU A 32 -8.00 -14.61 13.85
N ASP A 33 -8.66 -13.58 14.40
CA ASP A 33 -9.67 -12.81 13.67
C ASP A 33 -9.11 -12.18 12.40
N PHE A 34 -7.92 -11.53 12.49
CA PHE A 34 -7.24 -10.95 11.32
C PHE A 34 -6.89 -12.01 10.28
N VAL A 35 -6.26 -13.10 10.72
CA VAL A 35 -5.86 -14.21 9.82
C VAL A 35 -7.07 -14.82 9.14
N ASN A 36 -8.14 -15.10 9.89
CA ASN A 36 -9.36 -15.70 9.35
C ASN A 36 -10.05 -14.75 8.35
N THR A 37 -10.11 -13.46 8.64
CA THR A 37 -10.70 -12.47 7.73
C THR A 37 -9.91 -12.36 6.44
N LEU A 38 -8.59 -12.20 6.55
CA LEU A 38 -7.72 -12.15 5.36
C LEU A 38 -7.77 -13.46 4.58
N SER A 39 -7.74 -14.62 5.26
CA SER A 39 -7.87 -15.92 4.61
C SER A 39 -9.14 -16.01 3.75
N ARG A 40 -10.28 -15.56 4.25
CA ARG A 40 -11.54 -15.56 3.49
C ARG A 40 -11.49 -14.67 2.25
N CYS A 41 -10.79 -13.53 2.31
CA CYS A 41 -10.56 -12.69 1.14
C CYS A 41 -9.68 -13.39 0.10
N ILE A 42 -8.61 -14.08 0.56
CA ILE A 42 -7.72 -14.83 -0.31
C ILE A 42 -8.43 -16.08 -0.89
N ASP A 43 -9.22 -16.79 -0.08
CA ASP A 43 -10.04 -17.92 -0.56
C ASP A 43 -10.95 -17.47 -1.71
N ARG A 44 -11.62 -16.33 -1.54
CA ARG A 44 -12.48 -15.76 -2.57
C ARG A 44 -11.72 -15.40 -3.85
N ALA A 45 -10.50 -14.84 -3.71
CA ALA A 45 -9.65 -14.51 -4.85
C ALA A 45 -9.22 -15.75 -5.64
N ILE A 46 -9.04 -16.89 -4.97
CA ILE A 46 -8.63 -18.17 -5.58
C ILE A 46 -9.82 -18.91 -6.16
N GLU A 47 -10.94 -18.99 -5.44
CA GLU A 47 -12.15 -19.71 -5.83
C GLU A 47 -12.87 -19.07 -7.02
N GLU A 48 -12.96 -17.74 -7.02
CA GLU A 48 -13.41 -16.94 -8.16
C GLU A 48 -12.23 -16.19 -8.77
N PRO A 49 -11.38 -16.90 -9.51
CA PRO A 49 -10.02 -16.43 -9.77
C PRO A 49 -9.98 -15.00 -10.29
N VAL A 50 -9.38 -14.12 -9.47
CA VAL A 50 -9.06 -12.76 -9.88
C VAL A 50 -7.80 -12.74 -10.72
N ASP A 51 -7.61 -11.69 -11.50
CA ASP A 51 -6.43 -11.53 -12.35
C ASP A 51 -5.27 -10.87 -11.61
N LEU A 52 -5.58 -10.09 -10.57
CA LEU A 52 -4.61 -9.31 -9.81
C LEU A 52 -5.15 -9.03 -8.40
N VAL A 53 -4.27 -9.03 -7.43
CA VAL A 53 -4.55 -8.50 -6.09
C VAL A 53 -3.78 -7.19 -5.90
N LEU A 54 -4.49 -6.12 -5.52
CA LEU A 54 -3.90 -4.86 -5.09
C LEU A 54 -4.03 -4.74 -3.57
N PHE A 55 -2.91 -4.52 -2.91
CA PHE A 55 -2.86 -4.23 -1.48
C PHE A 55 -2.43 -2.77 -1.28
N GLY A 56 -3.34 -1.94 -0.80
CA GLY A 56 -3.21 -0.48 -0.73
C GLY A 56 -2.37 0.05 0.44
N GLY A 57 -1.66 -0.81 1.19
CA GLY A 57 -0.80 -0.40 2.30
C GLY A 57 -1.40 -0.64 3.67
N ASP A 58 -0.59 -0.35 4.70
CA ASP A 58 -0.89 -0.52 6.11
C ASP A 58 -1.24 -1.99 6.48
N ALA A 59 -0.29 -2.87 6.17
CA ALA A 59 -0.36 -4.28 6.53
C ALA A 59 -0.34 -4.48 8.06
N PHE A 60 0.45 -3.66 8.75
CA PHE A 60 0.75 -3.77 10.18
C PHE A 60 0.49 -2.44 10.89
N PRO A 61 0.29 -2.45 12.23
CA PRO A 61 0.08 -1.22 13.00
C PRO A 61 1.34 -0.35 13.15
N ASP A 62 2.51 -0.92 12.86
CA ASP A 62 3.80 -0.21 12.85
C ASP A 62 4.81 -0.92 11.95
N ALA A 63 5.94 -0.26 11.70
CA ALA A 63 6.99 -0.73 10.79
C ALA A 63 7.82 -1.93 11.34
N THR A 64 7.60 -2.33 12.57
CA THR A 64 8.32 -3.42 13.26
C THR A 64 7.40 -4.50 13.79
N PRO A 65 6.56 -5.11 12.92
CA PRO A 65 5.60 -6.12 13.37
C PRO A 65 6.31 -7.33 13.98
N ALA A 66 5.69 -7.94 14.99
CA ALA A 66 6.23 -9.16 15.61
C ALA A 66 6.42 -10.27 14.54
N PRO A 67 7.46 -11.11 14.65
CA PRO A 67 7.76 -12.15 13.65
C PRO A 67 6.58 -13.07 13.34
N LEU A 68 5.81 -13.47 14.35
CA LEU A 68 4.62 -14.29 14.17
C LEU A 68 3.55 -13.59 13.32
N VAL A 69 3.36 -12.28 13.52
CA VAL A 69 2.38 -11.49 12.75
C VAL A 69 2.81 -11.40 11.28
N GLN A 70 4.10 -11.15 11.04
CA GLN A 70 4.68 -11.16 9.69
C GLN A 70 4.50 -12.53 9.00
N GLU A 71 4.77 -13.63 9.73
CA GLU A 71 4.59 -15.00 9.22
C GLU A 71 3.13 -15.25 8.81
N LYS A 72 2.17 -14.86 9.66
CA LYS A 72 0.74 -15.06 9.36
C LYS A 72 0.29 -14.24 8.16
N PHE A 73 0.72 -13.00 8.03
CA PHE A 73 0.45 -12.18 6.85
C PHE A 73 1.08 -12.82 5.59
N ALA A 74 2.37 -13.12 5.64
CA ALA A 74 3.11 -13.73 4.53
C ALA A 74 2.48 -15.03 4.05
N SER A 75 2.01 -15.89 4.98
CA SER A 75 1.41 -17.18 4.65
C SER A 75 0.12 -17.02 3.82
N GLN A 76 -0.66 -15.95 4.03
CA GLN A 76 -1.85 -15.69 3.23
C GLN A 76 -1.48 -15.23 1.82
N PHE A 77 -0.54 -14.30 1.69
CA PHE A 77 -0.08 -13.83 0.37
C PHE A 77 0.67 -14.92 -0.41
N ARG A 78 1.38 -15.82 0.29
CA ARG A 78 2.01 -16.99 -0.35
C ARG A 78 1.00 -17.83 -1.14
N ARG A 79 -0.21 -17.98 -0.66
CA ARG A 79 -1.29 -18.72 -1.33
C ARG A 79 -1.68 -18.11 -2.68
N LEU A 80 -1.57 -16.77 -2.84
CA LEU A 80 -1.75 -16.12 -4.14
C LEU A 80 -0.64 -16.52 -5.11
N ALA A 81 0.62 -16.51 -4.65
CA ALA A 81 1.75 -16.94 -5.46
C ALA A 81 1.61 -18.41 -5.89
N ASP A 82 1.17 -19.29 -4.96
CA ASP A 82 0.94 -20.72 -5.25
C ASP A 82 -0.25 -20.94 -6.23
N ALA A 83 -1.14 -19.96 -6.36
CA ALA A 83 -2.27 -19.95 -7.31
C ALA A 83 -1.98 -19.16 -8.60
N ASP A 84 -0.72 -18.73 -8.83
CA ASP A 84 -0.30 -17.90 -9.95
C ASP A 84 -1.10 -16.59 -10.10
N ILE A 85 -1.55 -16.01 -8.98
CA ILE A 85 -2.24 -14.72 -8.93
C ILE A 85 -1.24 -13.64 -8.56
N PRO A 86 -0.90 -12.70 -9.46
CA PRO A 86 0.02 -11.63 -9.16
C PRO A 86 -0.55 -10.67 -8.11
N ALA A 87 0.34 -10.04 -7.34
CA ALA A 87 -0.03 -9.08 -6.32
C ALA A 87 0.89 -7.85 -6.33
N VAL A 88 0.31 -6.67 -6.14
CA VAL A 88 1.05 -5.43 -5.90
C VAL A 88 0.81 -5.00 -4.47
N LEU A 89 1.89 -4.89 -3.68
CA LEU A 89 1.88 -4.53 -2.27
C LEU A 89 2.39 -3.10 -2.13
N LEU A 90 1.50 -2.15 -1.87
CA LEU A 90 1.87 -0.76 -1.63
C LEU A 90 2.34 -0.56 -0.20
N VAL A 91 3.30 0.32 0.01
CA VAL A 91 3.79 0.69 1.34
C VAL A 91 2.95 1.85 1.88
N GLY A 92 2.26 1.61 3.01
CA GLY A 92 1.50 2.61 3.74
C GLY A 92 2.33 3.37 4.77
N ASN A 93 1.67 4.25 5.53
CA ASN A 93 2.35 5.06 6.55
C ASN A 93 2.77 4.27 7.78
N HIS A 94 2.04 3.22 8.13
CA HIS A 94 2.39 2.34 9.24
C HIS A 94 3.44 1.30 8.85
N ASP A 95 3.57 0.97 7.58
CA ASP A 95 4.55 -0.01 7.09
C ASP A 95 5.99 0.51 7.11
N GLN A 96 6.21 1.83 7.25
CA GLN A 96 7.54 2.44 7.20
C GLN A 96 7.89 3.25 8.44
N HIS A 97 9.18 3.33 8.76
CA HIS A 97 9.64 4.19 9.83
C HIS A 97 9.50 5.68 9.46
N ALA A 98 8.95 6.47 10.39
CA ALA A 98 8.65 7.89 10.19
C ALA A 98 9.84 8.75 9.74
N GLN A 99 11.08 8.30 9.98
CA GLN A 99 12.30 9.02 9.62
C GLN A 99 13.04 8.44 8.39
N GLY A 100 12.43 7.45 7.70
CA GLY A 100 13.03 6.84 6.51
C GLY A 100 14.30 6.01 6.74
N GLN A 101 14.79 5.90 7.97
CA GLN A 101 16.06 5.21 8.28
C GLN A 101 15.92 3.71 8.51
N GLY A 102 14.70 3.22 8.72
CA GLY A 102 14.43 1.83 9.08
C GLY A 102 13.88 0.95 7.96
N GLY A 103 13.68 1.51 6.75
CA GLY A 103 13.03 0.79 5.65
C GLY A 103 11.52 0.61 5.87
N ALA A 104 10.93 -0.28 5.11
CA ALA A 104 9.51 -0.64 5.23
C ALA A 104 9.34 -2.16 5.42
N SER A 105 8.38 -2.55 6.26
CA SER A 105 8.10 -3.94 6.61
C SER A 105 7.82 -4.84 5.40
N LEU A 106 7.19 -4.29 4.36
CA LEU A 106 6.85 -5.00 3.13
C LEU A 106 8.03 -5.19 2.17
N CYS A 107 9.14 -4.46 2.33
CA CYS A 107 10.29 -4.53 1.40
C CYS A 107 10.98 -5.90 1.40
N ILE A 108 10.79 -6.71 2.44
CA ILE A 108 11.30 -8.08 2.49
C ILE A 108 10.79 -8.94 1.32
N TYR A 109 9.53 -8.75 0.89
CA TYR A 109 8.94 -9.51 -0.23
C TYR A 109 9.62 -9.20 -1.56
N ARG A 110 10.04 -7.94 -1.77
CA ARG A 110 10.87 -7.57 -2.93
C ARG A 110 12.24 -8.24 -2.88
N THR A 111 12.87 -8.22 -1.71
CA THR A 111 14.22 -8.82 -1.54
C THR A 111 14.20 -10.33 -1.76
N LEU A 112 13.14 -11.02 -1.33
CA LEU A 112 12.96 -12.45 -1.54
C LEU A 112 12.59 -12.80 -2.99
N GLY A 113 12.17 -11.81 -3.80
CA GLY A 113 11.84 -12.02 -5.22
C GLY A 113 10.68 -13.00 -5.40
N VAL A 114 9.60 -12.86 -4.62
CA VAL A 114 8.43 -13.74 -4.74
C VAL A 114 7.84 -13.60 -6.14
N PRO A 115 7.71 -14.68 -6.91
CA PRO A 115 7.19 -14.63 -8.27
C PRO A 115 5.80 -13.97 -8.34
N GLY A 116 5.60 -13.07 -9.31
CA GLY A 116 4.33 -12.36 -9.50
C GLY A 116 4.07 -11.24 -8.49
N PHE A 117 4.98 -10.98 -7.53
CA PHE A 117 4.80 -9.93 -6.54
C PHE A 117 5.62 -8.69 -6.85
N VAL A 118 4.98 -7.54 -6.71
CA VAL A 118 5.60 -6.21 -6.80
C VAL A 118 5.39 -5.48 -5.47
N VAL A 119 6.45 -4.84 -4.97
CA VAL A 119 6.36 -3.97 -3.79
C VAL A 119 6.51 -2.52 -4.24
N GLY A 120 5.43 -1.74 -4.09
CA GLY A 120 5.38 -0.33 -4.39
C GLY A 120 5.86 0.51 -3.20
N ASP A 121 7.16 0.74 -3.11
CA ASP A 121 7.79 1.59 -2.08
C ASP A 121 8.24 2.96 -2.62
N ARG A 122 7.94 3.24 -3.89
CA ARG A 122 8.22 4.51 -4.58
C ARG A 122 7.19 4.77 -5.67
N LEU A 123 7.18 6.00 -6.18
CA LEU A 123 6.42 6.35 -7.37
C LEU A 123 7.06 5.68 -8.58
N GLU A 124 6.38 4.68 -9.14
CA GLU A 124 6.89 3.90 -10.28
C GLU A 124 5.73 3.23 -11.02
N THR A 125 5.87 3.07 -12.34
CA THR A 125 4.90 2.35 -13.18
C THR A 125 5.34 0.91 -13.37
N HIS A 126 4.44 -0.03 -13.10
CA HIS A 126 4.64 -1.46 -13.29
C HIS A 126 3.63 -2.00 -14.31
N THR A 127 4.08 -2.74 -15.30
CA THR A 127 3.21 -3.49 -16.21
C THR A 127 3.08 -4.93 -15.72
N ILE A 128 1.91 -5.28 -15.23
CA ILE A 128 1.62 -6.60 -14.68
C ILE A 128 0.94 -7.44 -15.76
N GLN A 129 1.51 -8.59 -16.07
CA GLN A 129 0.89 -9.57 -16.95
C GLN A 129 -0.12 -10.38 -16.15
N THR A 130 -1.37 -10.38 -16.59
CA THR A 130 -2.44 -11.18 -16.00
C THR A 130 -2.98 -12.19 -16.99
N ARG A 131 -3.81 -13.12 -16.52
CA ARG A 131 -4.45 -14.11 -17.40
C ARG A 131 -5.34 -13.47 -18.49
N ASN A 132 -5.91 -12.31 -18.21
CA ASN A 132 -6.83 -11.61 -19.10
C ASN A 132 -6.23 -10.36 -19.75
N GLY A 133 -4.91 -10.26 -19.83
CA GLY A 133 -4.17 -9.16 -20.47
C GLY A 133 -3.29 -8.39 -19.48
N ALA A 134 -2.55 -7.45 -20.02
CA ALA A 134 -1.69 -6.57 -19.23
C ALA A 134 -2.50 -5.49 -18.53
N VAL A 135 -2.01 -5.03 -17.38
CA VAL A 135 -2.50 -3.84 -16.66
C VAL A 135 -1.31 -3.03 -16.17
N GLN A 136 -1.38 -1.73 -16.29
CA GLN A 136 -0.37 -0.80 -15.77
C GLN A 136 -0.79 -0.33 -14.38
N ILE A 137 0.12 -0.42 -13.43
CA ILE A 137 -0.10 0.04 -12.06
C ILE A 137 0.93 1.11 -11.74
N ILE A 138 0.48 2.35 -11.53
CA ILE A 138 1.32 3.38 -10.93
C ILE A 138 1.20 3.24 -9.42
N THR A 139 2.30 2.95 -8.75
CA THR A 139 2.36 2.91 -7.28
C THR A 139 2.72 4.29 -6.73
N LEU A 140 1.92 4.80 -5.80
CA LEU A 140 2.19 6.03 -5.05
C LEU A 140 2.09 5.74 -3.56
N PRO A 141 3.20 5.27 -2.93
CA PRO A 141 3.21 4.94 -1.50
C PRO A 141 3.05 6.17 -0.63
N TRP A 142 2.88 5.97 0.67
CA TRP A 142 2.87 7.08 1.60
C TRP A 142 4.15 7.92 1.51
N LEU A 143 3.97 9.21 1.25
CA LEU A 143 5.07 10.16 1.11
C LEU A 143 5.47 10.72 2.46
N THR A 144 6.75 10.67 2.77
CA THR A 144 7.37 11.40 3.87
C THR A 144 8.11 12.62 3.32
N ARG A 145 8.48 13.56 4.19
CA ARG A 145 9.33 14.71 3.78
C ARG A 145 10.59 14.26 3.06
N SER A 146 11.24 13.23 3.61
CA SER A 146 12.50 12.70 3.06
C SER A 146 12.36 11.97 1.72
N THR A 147 11.15 11.68 1.29
CA THR A 147 10.91 10.97 0.01
C THR A 147 11.23 11.86 -1.19
N LEU A 148 10.84 13.14 -1.14
CA LEU A 148 10.98 14.07 -2.27
C LEU A 148 11.77 15.33 -1.93
N LEU A 149 12.03 15.60 -0.65
CA LEU A 149 12.64 16.85 -0.17
C LEU A 149 13.84 16.57 0.74
N THR A 150 14.85 17.39 0.63
CA THR A 150 15.99 17.37 1.54
C THR A 150 15.69 18.19 2.81
N ARG A 151 16.40 17.89 3.90
CA ARG A 151 16.30 18.68 5.15
C ARG A 151 16.61 20.17 4.92
N LYS A 152 17.59 20.45 4.05
CA LYS A 152 18.00 21.83 3.72
C LYS A 152 16.90 22.59 3.00
N GLU A 153 16.13 21.95 2.13
CA GLU A 153 15.01 22.58 1.42
C GLU A 153 13.82 22.88 2.32
N THR A 154 13.68 22.19 3.45
CA THR A 154 12.55 22.34 4.37
C THR A 154 12.89 23.10 5.64
N GLU A 155 14.14 23.49 5.82
CA GLU A 155 14.59 24.21 7.00
C GLU A 155 13.92 25.59 7.10
N GLY A 156 13.28 25.87 8.25
CA GLY A 156 12.58 27.13 8.50
C GLY A 156 11.23 27.28 7.82
N LEU A 157 10.76 26.32 7.04
CA LEU A 157 9.46 26.36 6.39
C LEU A 157 8.33 25.95 7.33
N SER A 158 7.15 26.54 7.13
CA SER A 158 5.93 26.06 7.77
C SER A 158 5.49 24.70 7.19
N LEU A 159 4.59 23.99 7.89
CA LEU A 159 4.03 22.73 7.37
C LEU A 159 3.28 22.93 6.05
N ALA A 160 2.59 24.08 5.89
CA ALA A 160 1.89 24.40 4.65
C ALA A 160 2.88 24.60 3.49
N ASP A 161 3.96 25.36 3.70
CA ASP A 161 4.99 25.59 2.67
C ASP A 161 5.69 24.27 2.27
N VAL A 162 5.92 23.38 3.25
CA VAL A 162 6.49 22.06 2.98
C VAL A 162 5.53 21.19 2.16
N ASN A 163 4.22 21.24 2.45
CA ASN A 163 3.21 20.54 1.66
C ASN A 163 3.17 21.06 0.22
N ASP A 164 3.16 22.37 0.03
CA ASP A 164 3.16 22.99 -1.30
C ASP A 164 4.42 22.62 -2.10
N LEU A 165 5.58 22.60 -1.43
CA LEU A 165 6.83 22.20 -2.05
C LEU A 165 6.81 20.73 -2.46
N LEU A 166 6.25 19.86 -1.61
CA LEU A 166 6.09 18.44 -1.92
C LEU A 166 5.18 18.22 -3.14
N ILE A 167 4.03 18.92 -3.20
CA ILE A 167 3.12 18.85 -4.35
C ILE A 167 3.83 19.30 -5.63
N LYS A 168 4.57 20.42 -5.59
CA LYS A 168 5.36 20.93 -6.72
C LYS A 168 6.42 19.94 -7.21
N ARG A 169 6.90 19.03 -6.37
CA ARG A 169 7.84 17.97 -6.74
C ARG A 169 7.12 16.71 -7.22
N LEU A 170 6.00 16.37 -6.59
CA LEU A 170 5.23 15.19 -6.92
C LEU A 170 4.57 15.30 -8.31
N GLU A 171 3.99 16.46 -8.63
CA GLU A 171 3.26 16.65 -9.88
C GLU A 171 4.10 16.33 -11.13
N PRO A 172 5.30 16.92 -11.34
CA PRO A 172 6.11 16.57 -12.50
C PRO A 172 6.61 15.12 -12.47
N ALA A 173 6.83 14.54 -11.28
CA ALA A 173 7.21 13.13 -11.17
C ALA A 173 6.07 12.21 -11.62
N LEU A 174 4.84 12.46 -11.18
CA LEU A 174 3.65 11.72 -11.59
C LEU A 174 3.38 11.91 -13.10
N GLU A 175 3.49 13.12 -13.63
CA GLU A 175 3.38 13.39 -15.07
C GLU A 175 4.44 12.63 -15.87
N GLY A 176 5.66 12.46 -15.31
CA GLY A 176 6.71 11.64 -15.90
C GLY A 176 6.31 10.19 -16.04
N GLU A 177 5.64 9.61 -15.04
CA GLU A 177 5.11 8.25 -15.10
C GLU A 177 3.93 8.15 -16.09
N ILE A 178 2.99 9.09 -16.06
CA ILE A 178 1.84 9.13 -16.96
C ILE A 178 2.27 9.16 -18.44
N ARG A 179 3.31 9.92 -18.79
CA ARG A 179 3.83 10.01 -20.19
C ARG A 179 4.40 8.70 -20.71
N ARG A 180 4.73 7.75 -19.83
CA ARG A 180 5.27 6.44 -20.21
C ARG A 180 4.21 5.39 -20.39
N LEU A 181 2.94 5.70 -20.05
CA LEU A 181 1.84 4.76 -20.17
C LEU A 181 1.54 4.41 -21.64
N ASP A 182 1.26 3.14 -21.88
CA ASP A 182 0.65 2.71 -23.14
C ASP A 182 -0.87 2.96 -23.04
N PRO A 183 -1.44 3.83 -23.91
CA PRO A 183 -2.86 4.17 -23.86
C PRO A 183 -3.81 2.99 -24.20
N ASN A 184 -3.27 1.88 -24.70
CA ASN A 184 -4.04 0.68 -25.01
C ASN A 184 -4.13 -0.30 -23.85
N ILE A 185 -3.40 -0.05 -22.76
CA ILE A 185 -3.37 -0.91 -21.57
C ILE A 185 -4.09 -0.18 -20.42
N PRO A 186 -5.10 -0.81 -19.79
CA PRO A 186 -5.77 -0.20 -18.66
C PRO A 186 -4.80 0.16 -17.54
N THR A 187 -5.02 1.31 -16.91
CA THR A 187 -4.12 1.87 -15.91
C THR A 187 -4.83 2.11 -14.59
N VAL A 188 -4.20 1.64 -13.51
CA VAL A 188 -4.62 1.89 -12.13
C VAL A 188 -3.59 2.77 -11.43
N LEU A 189 -4.05 3.80 -10.73
CA LEU A 189 -3.24 4.50 -9.73
C LEU A 189 -3.51 3.87 -8.36
N LEU A 190 -2.54 3.11 -7.84
CA LEU A 190 -2.60 2.56 -6.49
C LEU A 190 -1.85 3.49 -5.54
N ALA A 191 -2.59 4.18 -4.66
CA ALA A 191 -2.04 5.23 -3.82
C ALA A 191 -2.39 5.03 -2.35
N HIS A 192 -1.44 5.37 -1.44
CA HIS A 192 -1.68 5.47 -0.01
C HIS A 192 -1.36 6.89 0.45
N LEU A 193 -2.40 7.71 0.63
CA LEU A 193 -2.24 9.15 0.86
C LEU A 193 -3.48 9.79 1.50
N MET A 194 -3.34 11.04 1.91
CA MET A 194 -4.47 11.88 2.27
C MET A 194 -4.86 12.75 1.06
N ALA A 195 -6.08 12.57 0.54
CA ALA A 195 -6.62 13.44 -0.48
C ALA A 195 -7.30 14.67 0.13
N ASP A 196 -7.21 15.82 -0.53
CA ASP A 196 -8.03 16.97 -0.16
C ASP A 196 -9.51 16.59 -0.33
N ARG A 197 -10.39 17.20 0.49
CA ARG A 197 -11.84 16.93 0.53
C ARG A 197 -12.24 15.49 0.93
N ALA A 198 -11.29 14.63 1.35
CA ALA A 198 -11.65 13.34 1.90
C ALA A 198 -12.38 13.51 3.25
N ASN A 199 -13.43 12.72 3.46
CA ASN A 199 -14.05 12.61 4.78
C ASN A 199 -13.14 11.78 5.69
N LEU A 200 -12.40 12.47 6.54
CA LEU A 200 -11.49 11.81 7.48
C LEU A 200 -12.29 11.15 8.61
N GLY A 201 -12.12 9.85 8.77
CA GLY A 201 -12.66 9.08 9.89
C GLY A 201 -11.89 9.28 11.20
N ALA A 202 -11.87 8.27 12.06
CA ALA A 202 -11.16 8.29 13.35
C ALA A 202 -9.64 8.49 13.21
N GLU A 203 -9.06 8.15 12.06
CA GLU A 203 -7.64 8.32 11.72
C GLU A 203 -7.20 9.77 11.58
N ARG A 204 -8.15 10.71 11.49
CA ARG A 204 -7.87 12.15 11.45
C ARG A 204 -6.87 12.59 12.52
N PHE A 205 -6.96 12.03 13.72
CA PHE A 205 -6.08 12.37 14.84
C PHE A 205 -4.67 11.78 14.70
N LEU A 206 -4.51 10.68 13.96
CA LEU A 206 -3.22 10.03 13.71
C LEU A 206 -2.45 10.70 12.58
N ALA A 207 -3.15 11.28 11.62
CA ALA A 207 -2.59 11.89 10.42
C ALA A 207 -2.31 13.38 10.57
N VAL A 208 -2.94 14.07 11.56
CA VAL A 208 -2.74 15.52 11.78
C VAL A 208 -1.28 15.83 12.08
N GLY A 209 -0.66 16.64 11.20
CA GLY A 209 0.73 17.07 11.33
C GLY A 209 1.80 16.07 10.86
N LYS A 210 1.43 14.87 10.38
CA LYS A 210 2.39 13.86 9.91
C LYS A 210 2.27 13.55 8.42
N GLY A 211 1.13 13.83 7.80
CA GLY A 211 0.85 13.53 6.40
C GLY A 211 0.74 14.78 5.53
N PHE A 212 0.93 14.58 4.25
CA PHE A 212 0.72 15.59 3.22
C PHE A 212 -0.63 15.37 2.56
N THR A 213 -1.35 16.48 2.29
CA THR A 213 -2.63 16.42 1.60
C THR A 213 -2.41 16.66 0.10
N ILE A 214 -2.82 15.68 -0.71
CA ILE A 214 -2.67 15.71 -2.17
C ILE A 214 -3.97 16.20 -2.80
N PRO A 215 -3.92 17.17 -3.74
CA PRO A 215 -5.11 17.63 -4.46
C PRO A 215 -5.78 16.48 -5.22
N ILE A 216 -7.09 16.34 -5.07
CA ILE A 216 -7.87 15.29 -5.78
C ILE A 216 -7.72 15.39 -7.29
N SER A 217 -7.48 16.60 -7.83
CA SER A 217 -7.24 16.82 -9.26
C SER A 217 -6.00 16.08 -9.79
N MET A 218 -5.04 15.76 -8.94
CA MET A 218 -3.90 14.93 -9.32
C MET A 218 -4.26 13.44 -9.45
N LEU A 219 -5.30 13.01 -8.76
CA LEU A 219 -5.75 11.62 -8.70
C LEU A 219 -6.80 11.31 -9.78
N THR A 220 -7.60 12.30 -10.18
CA THR A 220 -8.70 12.15 -11.13
C THR A 220 -8.28 12.48 -12.57
N ARG A 221 -7.19 11.86 -13.05
CA ARG A 221 -6.71 12.04 -14.41
C ARG A 221 -7.44 11.09 -15.37
N PRO A 222 -7.76 11.53 -16.62
CA PRO A 222 -8.46 10.69 -17.59
C PRO A 222 -7.73 9.41 -18.01
N CYS A 223 -6.43 9.33 -17.74
CA CYS A 223 -5.62 8.16 -18.06
C CYS A 223 -5.75 7.03 -17.03
N PHE A 224 -6.44 7.26 -15.90
CA PHE A 224 -6.66 6.25 -14.89
C PHE A 224 -8.05 5.64 -15.02
N ASP A 225 -8.10 4.33 -15.24
CA ASP A 225 -9.35 3.56 -15.25
C ASP A 225 -9.86 3.28 -13.83
N TYR A 226 -8.94 3.28 -12.84
CA TYR A 226 -9.24 3.10 -11.42
C TYR A 226 -8.20 3.82 -10.54
N VAL A 227 -8.66 4.33 -9.38
CA VAL A 227 -7.80 4.94 -8.35
C VAL A 227 -8.17 4.39 -6.98
#